data_fbc08f95fbe22ef755002e6e41457586
#
_entry.id   fbc08f95fbe22ef755002e6e41457586
#
_cell.length_a   1.000
_cell.length_b   1.000
_cell.length_c   1.000
_cell.angle_alpha   90.00
_cell.angle_beta   90.00
_cell.angle_gamma   90.00
#
_symmetry.space_group_name_H-M   'P 1'
#
loop_
_entity.id
_entity.type
_entity.pdbx_description
1 polymer ?
#
loop_
_entity_poly.entity_id
_entity_poly.type
_entity_poly.pdbx_seq_one_letter_code
_entity_poly.pdbx_strand_id
1 'polypeptide(L)' 'MNIINAVTIGKLIAAHREGDEEKFRAYVEFIAEAYEQQGNDRAANIIRSNYTGDYGE' A
#
# COMPACT_ATOMS: atom_id res chain seq x y z
N MET A 1 -13.50 -10.25 -5.19
CA MET A 1 -13.85 -8.91 -4.71
C MET A 1 -12.61 -8.03 -4.63
N ASN A 2 -12.73 -6.81 -5.07
CA ASN A 2 -11.59 -5.88 -5.06
C ASN A 2 -11.58 -5.08 -3.76
N ILE A 3 -10.56 -5.33 -2.94
CA ILE A 3 -10.43 -4.65 -1.65
C ILE A 3 -9.92 -3.23 -1.85
N ILE A 4 -9.15 -3.02 -2.90
CA ILE A 4 -8.55 -1.71 -3.19
C ILE A 4 -9.55 -0.92 -4.03
N ASN A 5 -10.09 0.12 -3.40
CA ASN A 5 -11.11 0.92 -4.05
C ASN A 5 -10.78 2.40 -3.90
N ALA A 6 -11.64 3.25 -4.43
CA ALA A 6 -11.39 4.68 -4.43
C ALA A 6 -11.26 5.25 -3.03
N VAL A 7 -11.99 4.70 -2.07
CA VAL A 7 -11.91 5.17 -0.68
C VAL A 7 -10.51 4.93 -0.12
N THR A 8 -10.00 3.72 -0.31
CA THR A 8 -8.66 3.38 0.18
C THR A 8 -7.60 4.24 -0.49
N ILE A 9 -7.70 4.38 -1.80
CA ILE A 9 -6.75 5.20 -2.54
C ILE A 9 -6.83 6.64 -2.08
N GLY A 10 -8.04 7.14 -1.87
CA GLY A 10 -8.24 8.50 -1.39
C GLY A 10 -7.60 8.74 -0.05
N LYS A 11 -7.71 7.77 0.85
CA LYS A 11 -7.09 7.91 2.19
C LYS A 11 -5.57 7.90 2.09
N LEU A 12 -5.03 7.11 1.18
CA LEU A 12 -3.59 7.09 0.96
C LEU A 12 -3.12 8.46 0.48
N ILE A 13 -3.83 9.03 -0.47
CA ILE A 13 -3.51 10.34 -1.00
C ILE A 13 -3.61 11.41 0.08
N ALA A 14 -4.66 11.34 0.90
CA ALA A 14 -4.86 12.29 1.98
C ALA A 14 -3.73 12.22 3.00
N ALA A 15 -3.27 11.02 3.34
CA ALA A 15 -2.17 10.86 4.27
C ALA A 15 -0.91 11.53 3.75
N HIS A 16 -0.65 11.38 2.46
CA HIS A 16 0.49 12.03 1.84
C HIS A 16 0.36 13.55 1.91
N ARG A 17 -0.82 14.05 1.60
CA ARG A 17 -1.07 15.48 1.61
C ARG A 17 -0.91 16.09 3.00
N GLU A 18 -1.32 15.34 4.01
CA GLU A 18 -1.23 15.79 5.41
C GLU A 18 0.18 15.66 5.97
N GLY A 19 1.06 14.96 5.26
CA GLY A 19 2.38 14.72 5.76
C GLY A 19 2.41 13.71 6.89
N ASP A 20 1.38 12.88 6.99
CA ASP A 20 1.26 11.89 8.04
C ASP A 20 1.86 10.57 7.54
N GLU A 21 3.16 10.45 7.74
CA GLU A 21 3.90 9.30 7.23
C GLU A 21 3.47 7.99 7.89
N GLU A 22 3.13 8.05 9.15
CA GLU A 22 2.71 6.86 9.88
C GLU A 22 1.40 6.31 9.32
N LYS A 23 0.47 7.21 9.04
CA LYS A 23 -0.80 6.85 8.45
C LYS A 23 -0.61 6.34 7.02
N PHE A 24 0.26 7.00 6.28
CA PHE A 24 0.57 6.59 4.92
C PHE A 24 1.11 5.16 4.90
N ARG A 25 2.05 4.86 5.79
CA ARG A 25 2.63 3.53 5.89
C ARG A 25 1.57 2.49 6.25
N ALA A 26 0.68 2.83 7.17
CA ALA A 26 -0.37 1.91 7.57
C ALA A 26 -1.25 1.52 6.39
N TYR A 27 -1.59 2.47 5.54
CA TYR A 27 -2.39 2.18 4.36
C TYR A 27 -1.61 1.40 3.32
N VAL A 28 -0.31 1.68 3.18
CA VAL A 28 0.54 0.91 2.27
C VAL A 28 0.53 -0.56 2.69
N GLU A 29 0.73 -0.84 3.98
CA GLU A 29 0.73 -2.20 4.49
C GLU A 29 -0.64 -2.86 4.35
N PHE A 30 -1.70 -2.10 4.58
CA PHE A 30 -3.04 -2.63 4.41
C PHE A 30 -3.25 -3.13 2.98
N ILE A 31 -2.84 -2.34 2.00
CA ILE A 31 -3.00 -2.71 0.60
C ILE A 31 -2.13 -3.92 0.27
N ALA A 32 -0.89 -3.93 0.73
CA ALA A 32 0.01 -5.05 0.47
C ALA A 32 -0.54 -6.34 1.06
N GLU A 33 -1.03 -6.28 2.30
CA GLU A 33 -1.62 -7.46 2.93
C GLU A 33 -2.86 -7.95 2.20
N ALA A 34 -3.66 -7.03 1.67
CA ALA A 34 -4.83 -7.40 0.92
C ALA A 34 -4.45 -8.22 -0.30
N TYR A 35 -3.38 -7.83 -0.99
CA TYR A 35 -2.89 -8.58 -2.12
C TYR A 35 -2.37 -9.96 -1.69
N GLU A 36 -1.66 -10.02 -0.57
CA GLU A 36 -1.16 -11.30 -0.07
C GLU A 36 -2.29 -12.26 0.22
N GLN A 37 -3.37 -11.76 0.80
CA GLN A 37 -4.51 -12.60 1.12
C GLN A 37 -5.20 -13.12 -0.12
N GLN A 38 -5.03 -12.44 -1.25
CA GLN A 38 -5.55 -12.91 -2.52
C GLN A 38 -4.59 -13.87 -3.21
N GLY A 39 -3.45 -14.16 -2.58
CA GLY A 39 -2.46 -15.01 -3.18
C GLY A 39 -1.56 -14.29 -4.18
N ASN A 40 -1.60 -12.96 -4.18
CA ASN A 40 -0.83 -12.17 -5.13
C ASN A 40 0.39 -11.54 -4.42
N ASP A 41 1.35 -12.38 -4.10
CA ASP A 41 2.55 -11.93 -3.39
C ASP A 41 3.39 -10.97 -4.22
N ARG A 42 3.34 -11.13 -5.53
CA ARG A 42 4.11 -10.25 -6.40
C ARG A 42 3.65 -8.80 -6.27
N ALA A 43 2.33 -8.60 -6.28
CA ALA A 43 1.79 -7.25 -6.16
C ALA A 43 2.16 -6.65 -4.80
N ALA A 44 2.08 -7.45 -3.75
CA ALA A 44 2.46 -6.99 -2.42
C ALA A 44 3.92 -6.56 -2.38
N ASN A 45 4.79 -7.35 -3.00
CA ASN A 45 6.22 -7.01 -3.04
C ASN A 45 6.49 -5.74 -3.82
N ILE A 46 5.78 -5.54 -4.93
CA ILE A 46 5.93 -4.32 -5.71
C ILE A 46 5.56 -3.10 -4.86
N ILE A 47 4.46 -3.20 -4.14
CA ILE A 47 3.99 -2.08 -3.32
C ILE A 47 4.98 -1.79 -2.20
N ARG A 48 5.44 -2.80 -1.49
CA ARG A 48 6.37 -2.61 -0.39
C ARG A 48 7.71 -2.07 -0.87
N SER A 49 8.19 -2.58 -2.00
CA SER A 49 9.47 -2.13 -2.55
C SER A 49 9.43 -0.66 -2.94
N ASN A 50 8.32 -0.24 -3.53
CA ASN A 50 8.18 1.16 -3.90
C ASN A 50 8.10 2.06 -2.68
N TYR A 51 7.49 1.58 -1.62
CA TYR A 51 7.40 2.36 -0.40
C TYR A 51 8.76 2.52 0.27
N THR A 52 9.52 1.43 0.36
CA THR A 52 10.81 1.45 1.06
C THR A 52 11.95 1.94 0.18
N GLY A 53 11.76 1.90 -1.13
CA GLY A 53 12.84 2.22 -2.06
C GLY A 53 13.81 1.07 -2.25
N ASP A 54 13.48 -0.10 -1.72
CA ASP A 54 14.31 -1.28 -1.84
C ASP A 54 13.69 -2.20 -2.88
N TYR A 55 14.29 -2.20 -4.06
CA TYR A 55 13.73 -2.93 -5.20
C TYR A 55 14.31 -4.32 -5.35
N GLY A 56 14.89 -4.86 -4.31
CA GLY A 56 15.37 -6.23 -4.32
C GLY A 56 16.68 -6.41 -5.07
N GLU A 57 17.42 -5.37 -5.21
CA GLU A 57 18.68 -5.40 -5.93
C GLU A 57 19.79 -6.05 -5.13
#